data_a3dce604f71e4c05bd4f463fa6edab2f
#
_entry.id   a3dce604f71e4c05bd4f463fa6edab2f
#
_cell.length_a   1.000
_cell.length_b   1.000
_cell.length_c   1.000
_cell.angle_alpha   90.00
_cell.angle_beta   90.00
_cell.angle_gamma   90.00
#
_symmetry.space_group_name_H-M   'P 1'
#
loop_
_entity.id
_entity.type
_entity.pdbx_description
1 polymer ?
#
loop_
_entity_poly.entity_id
_entity_poly.type
_entity_poly.pdbx_seq_one_letter_code
_entity_poly.pdbx_strand_id
1 'polypeptide(L)'
;SANLIYDYTAGYPFLVSKLCKLIDERVAGSKNFPEKTDAWTKAGIIEAVKLLLNEKNTLFESLVNKIQDYPQLHEIIYELLFNGKTILYNSLNPSIEAAEMFGFIKNNDGQVIVSNRIFETVLYNLFLAEDIFKS
;
A
#
# COMPACT_ATOMS: atom_id res chain seq x y z
N SER A 1 7.87 -17.70 -0.11
CA SER A 1 7.82 -16.49 -0.96
C SER A 1 6.40 -16.06 -1.25
N ALA A 2 5.49 -16.98 -1.54
CA ALA A 2 4.08 -16.63 -1.77
C ALA A 2 3.46 -15.93 -0.55
N ASN A 3 3.83 -16.37 0.65
CA ASN A 3 3.36 -15.74 1.89
C ASN A 3 3.86 -14.30 2.04
N LEU A 4 5.10 -14.03 1.62
CA LEU A 4 5.64 -12.67 1.71
C LEU A 4 4.93 -11.72 0.74
N ILE A 5 4.62 -12.18 -0.47
CA ILE A 5 3.84 -11.40 -1.42
C ILE A 5 2.46 -11.09 -0.82
N TYR A 6 1.81 -12.08 -0.23
CA TYR A 6 0.52 -11.87 0.43
C TYR A 6 0.63 -10.88 1.59
N ASP A 7 1.70 -10.95 2.38
CA ASP A 7 1.91 -10.04 3.51
C ASP A 7 1.95 -8.57 3.07
N TYR A 8 2.53 -8.31 1.90
CA TYR A 8 2.59 -6.94 1.37
C TYR A 8 1.30 -6.50 0.68
N THR A 9 0.61 -7.41 0.00
CA THR A 9 -0.49 -7.07 -0.90
C THR A 9 -1.87 -7.37 -0.33
N ALA A 10 -1.95 -8.20 0.70
CA ALA A 10 -3.21 -8.75 1.22
C ALA A 10 -4.05 -9.40 0.11
N GLY A 11 -3.39 -9.91 -0.93
CA GLY A 11 -4.06 -10.53 -2.07
C GLY A 11 -4.68 -9.58 -3.07
N TYR A 12 -4.42 -8.28 -2.97
CA TYR A 12 -4.96 -7.29 -3.89
C TYR A 12 -4.47 -7.58 -5.32
N PRO A 13 -5.35 -7.93 -6.28
CA PRO A 13 -4.94 -8.51 -7.56
C PRO A 13 -3.95 -7.67 -8.36
N PHE A 14 -4.17 -6.35 -8.45
CA PHE A 14 -3.26 -5.47 -9.17
C PHE A 14 -1.85 -5.52 -8.58
N LEU A 15 -1.74 -5.47 -7.24
CA LEU A 15 -0.44 -5.47 -6.56
C LEU A 15 0.26 -6.82 -6.69
N VAL A 16 -0.48 -7.91 -6.56
CA VAL A 16 0.09 -9.27 -6.75
C VAL A 16 0.64 -9.40 -8.15
N SER A 17 -0.15 -9.06 -9.15
CA SER A 17 0.25 -9.13 -10.55
C SER A 17 1.48 -8.26 -10.84
N LYS A 18 1.47 -7.03 -10.32
CA LYS A 18 2.56 -6.08 -10.52
C LYS A 18 3.86 -6.55 -9.87
N LEU A 19 3.79 -7.06 -8.64
CA LEU A 19 4.98 -7.59 -7.97
C LEU A 19 5.55 -8.79 -8.70
N CYS A 20 4.71 -9.74 -9.11
CA CYS A 20 5.18 -10.91 -9.85
C CYS A 20 5.88 -10.51 -11.14
N LYS A 21 5.32 -9.55 -11.85
CA LYS A 21 5.91 -9.03 -13.08
C LYS A 21 7.26 -8.35 -12.83
N LEU A 22 7.36 -7.55 -11.78
CA LEU A 22 8.61 -6.88 -11.41
C LEU A 22 9.68 -7.89 -11.02
N ILE A 23 9.32 -8.94 -10.29
CA ILE A 23 10.26 -10.00 -9.92
C ILE A 23 10.82 -10.67 -11.18
N ASP A 24 9.95 -11.07 -12.10
CA ASP A 24 10.35 -11.79 -13.31
C ASP A 24 11.11 -10.91 -14.32
N GLU A 25 10.71 -9.65 -14.47
CA GLU A 25 11.20 -8.82 -15.58
C GLU A 25 12.25 -7.79 -15.15
N ARG A 26 12.25 -7.35 -13.90
CA ARG A 26 13.15 -6.29 -13.44
C ARG A 26 14.17 -6.80 -12.41
N VAL A 27 13.75 -7.60 -11.45
CA VAL A 27 14.65 -8.13 -10.44
C VAL A 27 15.50 -9.25 -11.03
N ALA A 28 14.87 -10.23 -11.66
CA ALA A 28 15.59 -11.31 -12.35
C ALA A 28 16.40 -10.72 -13.50
N GLY A 29 17.66 -11.14 -13.57
CA GLY A 29 18.62 -10.62 -14.56
C GLY A 29 19.36 -9.38 -14.12
N SER A 30 19.05 -8.82 -12.96
CA SER A 30 19.81 -7.71 -12.41
C SER A 30 21.09 -8.20 -11.73
N LYS A 31 21.97 -7.26 -11.37
CA LYS A 31 23.32 -7.57 -10.85
C LYS A 31 23.27 -8.53 -9.65
N ASN A 32 22.41 -8.28 -8.69
CA ASN A 32 22.34 -9.07 -7.47
C ASN A 32 21.42 -10.28 -7.56
N PHE A 33 20.66 -10.39 -8.66
CA PHE A 33 19.68 -11.46 -8.88
C PHE A 33 19.79 -11.93 -10.33
N PRO A 34 20.91 -12.62 -10.70
CA PRO A 34 21.18 -12.93 -12.10
C PRO A 34 20.17 -13.86 -12.75
N GLU A 35 19.52 -14.72 -11.95
CA GLU A 35 18.54 -15.67 -12.47
C GLU A 35 17.20 -15.55 -11.76
N LYS A 36 16.14 -16.14 -12.36
CA LYS A 36 14.80 -16.10 -11.76
C LYS A 36 14.76 -16.76 -10.39
N THR A 37 15.52 -17.84 -10.19
CA THR A 37 15.59 -18.51 -8.89
C THR A 37 16.15 -17.60 -7.81
N ASP A 38 17.08 -16.70 -8.17
CA ASP A 38 17.60 -15.70 -7.24
C ASP A 38 16.57 -14.62 -6.90
N ALA A 39 15.77 -14.23 -7.90
CA ALA A 39 14.76 -13.18 -7.75
C ALA A 39 13.56 -13.64 -6.92
N TRP A 40 13.16 -14.90 -7.05
CA TRP A 40 12.03 -15.46 -6.31
C TRP A 40 12.43 -15.92 -4.91
N THR A 41 13.15 -15.04 -4.21
CA THR A 41 13.58 -15.20 -2.83
C THR A 41 13.04 -14.02 -2.01
N LYS A 42 13.17 -14.14 -0.69
CA LYS A 42 12.77 -13.03 0.19
C LYS A 42 13.45 -11.72 -0.23
N ALA A 43 14.75 -11.77 -0.49
CA ALA A 43 15.52 -10.58 -0.89
C ALA A 43 15.03 -10.02 -2.23
N GLY A 44 14.73 -10.89 -3.20
CA GLY A 44 14.22 -10.47 -4.51
C GLY A 44 12.84 -9.85 -4.43
N ILE A 45 11.96 -10.40 -3.60
CA ILE A 45 10.62 -9.87 -3.38
C ILE A 45 10.70 -8.48 -2.74
N ILE A 46 11.58 -8.30 -1.75
CA ILE A 46 11.79 -7.00 -1.11
C ILE A 46 12.30 -5.98 -2.12
N GLU A 47 13.20 -6.39 -3.01
CA GLU A 47 13.67 -5.52 -4.08
C GLU A 47 12.53 -5.10 -5.01
N ALA A 48 11.66 -6.03 -5.38
CA ALA A 48 10.49 -5.73 -6.20
C ALA A 48 9.54 -4.75 -5.51
N VAL A 49 9.35 -4.90 -4.20
CA VAL A 49 8.53 -3.94 -3.42
C VAL A 49 9.14 -2.54 -3.48
N LYS A 50 10.46 -2.42 -3.36
CA LYS A 50 11.13 -1.11 -3.48
C LYS A 50 10.90 -0.50 -4.87
N LEU A 51 11.01 -1.30 -5.91
CA LEU A 51 10.76 -0.85 -7.28
C LEU A 51 9.31 -0.37 -7.44
N LEU A 52 8.36 -1.13 -6.90
CA LEU A 52 6.95 -0.78 -6.97
C LEU A 52 6.66 0.54 -6.25
N LEU A 53 7.22 0.72 -5.06
CA LEU A 53 6.99 1.93 -4.25
C LEU A 53 7.57 3.19 -4.92
N ASN A 54 8.57 3.04 -5.77
CA ASN A 54 9.17 4.14 -6.51
C ASN A 54 8.57 4.32 -7.90
N GLU A 55 7.64 3.47 -8.28
CA GLU A 55 7.01 3.52 -9.59
C GLU A 55 5.86 4.51 -9.59
N LYS A 56 5.80 5.30 -10.65
CA LYS A 56 4.65 6.17 -10.89
C LYS A 56 3.60 5.37 -11.66
N ASN A 57 2.48 5.08 -11.04
CA ASN A 57 1.41 4.31 -11.67
C ASN A 57 0.03 4.90 -11.37
N THR A 58 -0.94 4.52 -12.17
CA THR A 58 -2.29 5.07 -12.09
C THR A 58 -3.00 4.72 -10.78
N LEU A 59 -2.71 3.55 -10.20
CA LEU A 59 -3.30 3.17 -8.92
C LEU A 59 -2.85 4.13 -7.82
N PHE A 60 -1.53 4.38 -7.70
CA PHE A 60 -1.00 5.27 -6.67
C PHE A 60 -1.44 6.71 -6.91
N GLU A 61 -1.48 7.16 -8.16
CA GLU A 61 -2.01 8.49 -8.49
C GLU A 61 -3.46 8.62 -8.06
N SER A 62 -4.27 7.60 -8.28
CA SER A 62 -5.66 7.58 -7.85
C SER A 62 -5.81 7.64 -6.32
N LEU A 63 -4.95 6.91 -5.58
CA LEU A 63 -4.94 6.98 -4.11
C LEU A 63 -4.67 8.41 -3.64
N VAL A 64 -3.62 9.02 -4.18
CA VAL A 64 -3.22 10.37 -3.80
C VAL A 64 -4.34 11.38 -4.12
N ASN A 65 -4.92 11.29 -5.30
CA ASN A 65 -5.99 12.19 -5.71
C ASN A 65 -7.22 12.09 -4.80
N LYS A 66 -7.59 10.89 -4.40
CA LYS A 66 -8.73 10.71 -3.51
C LYS A 66 -8.47 11.25 -2.11
N ILE A 67 -7.25 11.07 -1.60
CA ILE A 67 -6.88 11.64 -0.31
C ILE A 67 -6.96 13.17 -0.36
N GLN A 68 -6.53 13.78 -1.46
CA GLN A 68 -6.57 15.23 -1.63
C GLN A 68 -7.99 15.75 -1.81
N ASP A 69 -8.83 15.01 -2.53
CA ASP A 69 -10.19 15.45 -2.87
C ASP A 69 -11.21 15.22 -1.74
N TYR A 70 -10.92 14.30 -0.82
CA TYR A 70 -11.86 13.93 0.25
C TYR A 70 -11.21 14.12 1.62
N PRO A 71 -11.41 15.28 2.27
CA PRO A 71 -10.78 15.57 3.57
C PRO A 71 -11.07 14.51 4.65
N GLN A 72 -12.24 13.89 4.62
CA GLN A 72 -12.59 12.85 5.58
C GLN A 72 -11.74 11.59 5.41
N LEU A 73 -11.29 11.29 4.18
CA LEU A 73 -10.36 10.18 3.95
C LEU A 73 -8.99 10.51 4.50
N HIS A 74 -8.50 11.71 4.25
CA HIS A 74 -7.23 12.18 4.80
C HIS A 74 -7.23 12.04 6.31
N GLU A 75 -8.29 12.49 6.96
CA GLU A 75 -8.42 12.46 8.42
C GLU A 75 -8.34 11.03 8.98
N ILE A 76 -9.15 10.11 8.44
CA ILE A 76 -9.20 8.74 8.96
C ILE A 76 -7.87 8.01 8.75
N ILE A 77 -7.25 8.16 7.61
CA ILE A 77 -5.98 7.51 7.31
C ILE A 77 -4.87 8.11 8.18
N TYR A 78 -4.86 9.42 8.36
CA TYR A 78 -3.89 10.09 9.23
C TYR A 78 -3.98 9.57 10.67
N GLU A 79 -5.20 9.45 11.19
CA GLU A 79 -5.40 8.92 12.54
C GLU A 79 -4.91 7.49 12.70
N LEU A 80 -5.11 6.67 11.67
CA LEU A 80 -4.65 5.28 11.71
C LEU A 80 -3.12 5.20 11.65
N LEU A 81 -2.47 6.01 10.81
CA LEU A 81 -1.04 5.88 10.55
C LEU A 81 -0.15 6.61 11.55
N PHE A 82 -0.59 7.77 12.05
CA PHE A 82 0.26 8.63 12.87
C PHE A 82 -0.17 8.73 14.33
N ASN A 83 -1.46 8.63 14.60
CA ASN A 83 -1.94 8.75 15.97
C ASN A 83 -2.21 7.39 16.62
N GLY A 84 -2.04 6.30 15.89
CA GLY A 84 -2.19 4.94 16.41
C GLY A 84 -3.56 4.67 17.02
N LYS A 85 -4.58 5.39 16.58
CA LYS A 85 -5.92 5.21 17.12
C LYS A 85 -6.52 3.89 16.69
N THR A 86 -7.19 3.24 17.63
CA THR A 86 -8.07 2.12 17.33
C THR A 86 -9.42 2.69 16.90
N ILE A 87 -9.77 2.45 15.64
CA ILE A 87 -11.04 2.90 15.09
C ILE A 87 -11.93 1.68 14.91
N LEU A 88 -13.09 1.69 15.57
CA LEU A 88 -14.05 0.61 15.40
C LEU A 88 -14.77 0.74 14.07
N TYR A 89 -14.88 -0.39 13.37
CA TYR A 89 -15.56 -0.42 12.08
C TYR A 89 -17.05 -0.15 12.28
N ASN A 90 -17.58 0.77 11.47
CA ASN A 90 -19.00 1.12 11.47
C ASN A 90 -19.37 1.47 10.03
N SER A 91 -20.13 0.59 9.36
CA SER A 91 -20.52 0.78 7.98
C SER A 91 -21.44 1.98 7.75
N LEU A 92 -22.03 2.52 8.80
CA LEU A 92 -22.90 3.70 8.72
C LEU A 92 -22.12 5.00 8.81
N ASN A 93 -20.85 4.96 9.21
CA ASN A 93 -20.02 6.16 9.23
C ASN A 93 -19.59 6.51 7.80
N PRO A 94 -19.93 7.72 7.28
CA PRO A 94 -19.64 8.07 5.89
C PRO A 94 -18.14 8.03 5.53
N SER A 95 -17.27 8.40 6.45
CA SER A 95 -15.82 8.38 6.22
C SER A 95 -15.30 6.94 6.07
N ILE A 96 -15.77 6.04 6.94
CA ILE A 96 -15.41 4.63 6.88
C ILE A 96 -15.97 4.00 5.60
N GLU A 97 -17.24 4.27 5.29
CA GLU A 97 -17.86 3.75 4.08
C GLU A 97 -17.10 4.18 2.83
N ALA A 98 -16.76 5.47 2.72
CA ALA A 98 -16.03 6.00 1.58
C ALA A 98 -14.61 5.40 1.48
N ALA A 99 -13.91 5.30 2.59
CA ALA A 99 -12.56 4.75 2.62
C ALA A 99 -12.56 3.26 2.24
N GLU A 100 -13.56 2.51 2.69
CA GLU A 100 -13.71 1.10 2.32
C GLU A 100 -14.08 0.95 0.84
N MET A 101 -15.00 1.77 0.35
CA MET A 101 -15.43 1.75 -1.04
C MET A 101 -14.27 2.01 -2.00
N PHE A 102 -13.37 2.94 -1.65
CA PHE A 102 -12.19 3.23 -2.45
C PHE A 102 -11.05 2.22 -2.25
N GLY A 103 -11.22 1.25 -1.35
CA GLY A 103 -10.22 0.21 -1.13
C GLY A 103 -9.06 0.60 -0.22
N PHE A 104 -9.16 1.70 0.53
CA PHE A 104 -8.07 2.14 1.42
C PHE A 104 -8.02 1.39 2.72
N ILE A 105 -9.17 0.99 3.22
CA ILE A 105 -9.30 0.34 4.53
C ILE A 105 -10.12 -0.94 4.39
N LYS A 106 -10.04 -1.76 5.41
CA LYS A 106 -10.88 -2.95 5.55
C LYS A 106 -11.24 -3.15 7.01
N ASN A 107 -12.28 -3.95 7.24
CA ASN A 107 -12.72 -4.39 8.55
C ASN A 107 -11.92 -5.63 8.93
N ASN A 108 -11.12 -5.52 9.98
CA ASN A 108 -10.35 -6.63 10.53
C ASN A 108 -10.87 -6.92 11.95
N ASP A 109 -11.76 -7.89 12.06
CA ASP A 109 -12.39 -8.27 13.34
C ASP A 109 -12.98 -7.07 14.09
N GLY A 110 -13.68 -6.20 13.36
CA GLY A 110 -14.35 -5.04 13.95
C GLY A 110 -13.48 -3.80 14.07
N GLN A 111 -12.21 -3.87 13.65
CA GLN A 111 -11.34 -2.71 13.64
C GLN A 111 -11.03 -2.28 12.21
N VAL A 112 -10.95 -0.97 12.01
CA VAL A 112 -10.51 -0.41 10.74
C VAL A 112 -9.00 -0.50 10.62
N ILE A 113 -8.52 -1.09 9.54
CA ILE A 113 -7.09 -1.12 9.21
C ILE A 113 -6.90 -0.71 7.76
N VAL A 114 -5.68 -0.28 7.42
CA VAL A 114 -5.34 -0.01 6.02
C VAL A 114 -5.30 -1.34 5.26
N SER A 115 -5.78 -1.34 4.02
CA SER A 115 -6.07 -2.56 3.25
C SER A 115 -4.86 -3.46 3.04
N ASN A 116 -3.67 -2.88 2.87
CA ASN A 116 -2.44 -3.66 2.66
C ASN A 116 -1.22 -2.79 2.97
N ARG A 117 -0.07 -3.44 3.10
CA ARG A 117 1.18 -2.76 3.47
C ARG A 117 1.71 -1.83 2.38
N ILE A 118 1.44 -2.13 1.12
CA ILE A 118 1.86 -1.26 0.01
C ILE A 118 1.14 0.09 0.11
N PHE A 119 -0.20 0.07 0.25
CA PHE A 119 -0.98 1.30 0.41
C PHE A 119 -0.57 2.06 1.67
N GLU A 120 -0.36 1.33 2.76
CA GLU A 120 0.09 1.92 4.02
C GLU A 120 1.38 2.70 3.83
N THR A 121 2.36 2.11 3.14
CA THR A 121 3.65 2.75 2.90
C THR A 121 3.52 3.96 1.97
N VAL A 122 2.75 3.85 0.90
CA VAL A 122 2.52 4.97 -0.03
C VAL A 122 1.89 6.15 0.70
N LEU A 123 0.84 5.87 1.48
CA LEU A 123 0.12 6.92 2.21
C LEU A 123 0.96 7.52 3.34
N TYR A 124 1.71 6.68 4.06
CA TYR A 124 2.61 7.15 5.10
C TYR A 124 3.65 8.13 4.52
N ASN A 125 4.26 7.76 3.40
CA ASN A 125 5.25 8.62 2.73
C ASN A 125 4.64 9.91 2.22
N LEU A 126 3.40 9.85 1.70
CA LEU A 126 2.68 11.04 1.26
C LEU A 126 2.48 12.02 2.42
N PHE A 127 2.02 11.54 3.57
CA PHE A 127 1.75 12.39 4.73
C PHE A 127 3.04 12.96 5.33
N LEU A 128 4.13 12.17 5.36
CA LEU A 128 5.42 12.69 5.78
C LEU A 128 5.89 13.85 4.90
N ALA A 129 5.72 13.72 3.58
CA ALA A 129 6.09 14.77 2.65
C ALA A 129 5.23 16.03 2.86
N GLU A 130 3.93 15.86 3.09
CA GLU A 130 3.04 17.00 3.40
C GLU A 130 3.51 17.75 4.64
N ASP A 131 3.84 17.03 5.70
CA ASP A 131 4.28 17.64 6.96
C ASP A 131 5.58 18.44 6.77
N ILE A 132 6.53 17.90 5.97
CA ILE A 132 7.78 18.60 5.66
C ILE A 132 7.50 19.92 4.94
N PHE A 133 6.60 19.90 3.95
CA PHE A 133 6.32 21.10 3.13
C PHE A 133 5.38 22.11 3.77
N LYS A 134 4.68 21.72 4.84
CA LYS A 134 3.82 22.64 5.60
C LYS A 134 4.61 23.48 6.60
N SER A 135 5.78 23.07 6.95
CA SER A 135 6.60 23.74 7.98
C SER A 135 7.21 25.04 7.50
#